data_1fc544e19e2f951daf949e443cb0f3c1
#
_entry.id   1fc544e19e2f951daf949e443cb0f3c1
#
_cell.length_a   1.000
_cell.length_b   1.000
_cell.length_c   1.000
_cell.angle_alpha   90.00
_cell.angle_beta   90.00
_cell.angle_gamma   90.00
#
_symmetry.space_group_name_H-M   'P 1'
#
loop_
_entity.id
_entity.type
_entity.pdbx_description
1 polymer ?
#
loop_
_entity_poly.entity_id
_entity_poly.type
_entity_poly.pdbx_seq_one_letter_code
_entity_poly.pdbx_strand_id
1 'polypeptide(L)'
;MQKKYASIDIGLKRIGCAVSLISDIVNPQEAILRKNRNQAAREVDTFLQEWEIDILVVGYPESSEDMKPRVEHFVKLLNFDGEMVFQNENMSSVEAKELTMGEIKHKRDGRIDSIAAKIILERYLNRKD
;
A
#
# COMPACT_ATOMS: atom_id res chain seq x y z
N MET A 1 -20.20 5.88 -11.80
CA MET A 1 -18.84 5.51 -12.19
C MET A 1 -18.10 4.91 -11.03
N GLN A 2 -17.37 3.87 -11.31
CA GLN A 2 -16.63 3.20 -10.26
C GLN A 2 -15.36 3.94 -9.92
N LYS A 3 -15.10 4.09 -8.64
CA LYS A 3 -13.88 4.73 -8.19
C LYS A 3 -12.70 3.77 -8.27
N LYS A 4 -11.53 4.32 -8.50
CA LYS A 4 -10.30 3.56 -8.54
C LYS A 4 -9.56 3.74 -7.22
N TYR A 5 -9.16 2.63 -6.64
CA TYR A 5 -8.51 2.62 -5.33
C TYR A 5 -7.08 2.13 -5.46
N ALA A 6 -6.23 2.64 -4.60
CA ALA A 6 -4.90 2.08 -4.43
C ALA A 6 -4.60 2.02 -2.95
N SER A 7 -3.66 1.17 -2.59
CA SER A 7 -3.17 1.13 -1.22
C SER A 7 -1.66 1.10 -1.23
N ILE A 8 -1.08 1.60 -0.15
CA ILE A 8 0.36 1.51 0.05
C ILE A 8 0.64 1.03 1.47
N ASP A 9 1.69 0.23 1.58
CA ASP A 9 2.20 -0.25 2.86
C ASP A 9 3.63 0.29 2.98
N ILE A 10 3.80 1.30 3.82
CA ILE A 10 5.06 2.05 3.89
C ILE A 10 6.03 1.34 4.80
N GLY A 11 7.08 0.76 4.22
CA GLY A 11 8.16 0.15 4.97
C GLY A 11 9.39 1.03 4.96
N LEU A 12 10.43 0.59 5.64
CA LEU A 12 11.68 1.36 5.72
C LEU A 12 12.47 1.27 4.42
N LYS A 13 12.40 0.15 3.73
CA LYS A 13 13.18 -0.07 2.52
C LYS A 13 12.33 -0.12 1.27
N ARG A 14 11.06 -0.48 1.39
CA ARG A 14 10.17 -0.64 0.26
C ARG A 14 8.78 -0.17 0.62
N ILE A 15 8.03 0.23 -0.39
CA ILE A 15 6.63 0.57 -0.22
C ILE A 15 5.85 -0.41 -1.08
N GLY A 16 5.03 -1.25 -0.43
CA GLY A 16 4.15 -2.16 -1.16
C GLY A 16 2.98 -1.41 -1.75
N CYS A 17 2.53 -1.84 -2.93
CA CYS A 17 1.48 -1.15 -3.67
C CYS A 17 0.45 -2.14 -4.19
N ALA A 18 -0.82 -1.74 -4.17
CA ALA A 18 -1.89 -2.53 -4.77
C ALA A 18 -2.93 -1.59 -5.34
N VAL A 19 -3.70 -2.09 -6.32
CA VAL A 19 -4.76 -1.30 -6.94
C VAL A 19 -6.03 -2.11 -7.03
N SER A 20 -7.17 -1.42 -7.02
CA SER A 20 -8.46 -2.01 -7.29
C SER A 20 -9.21 -1.08 -8.23
N LEU A 21 -9.40 -1.53 -9.46
CA LEU A 21 -9.99 -0.72 -10.51
C LEU A 21 -11.43 -1.12 -10.81
N ILE A 22 -11.80 -2.36 -10.50
CA ILE A 22 -13.10 -2.90 -10.84
C ILE A 22 -13.58 -3.82 -9.72
N SER A 23 -14.76 -3.56 -9.19
CA SER A 23 -15.53 -4.52 -8.38
C SER A 23 -14.77 -5.22 -7.26
N ASP A 24 -13.98 -4.48 -6.50
CA ASP A 24 -13.31 -5.03 -5.32
C ASP A 24 -12.23 -6.07 -5.63
N ILE A 25 -11.85 -6.21 -6.88
CA ILE A 25 -10.73 -7.06 -7.25
C ILE A 25 -9.46 -6.27 -6.99
N VAL A 26 -8.59 -6.81 -6.13
CA VAL A 26 -7.37 -6.13 -5.73
C VAL A 26 -6.16 -6.85 -6.31
N ASN A 27 -5.31 -6.11 -7.01
CA ASN A 27 -4.10 -6.65 -7.62
C ASN A 27 -2.86 -6.00 -7.02
N PRO A 28 -1.95 -6.80 -6.47
CA PRO A 28 -0.69 -6.23 -5.98
C PRO A 28 0.18 -5.80 -7.15
N GLN A 29 0.90 -4.71 -6.96
CA GLN A 29 1.80 -4.17 -7.97
C GLN A 29 3.23 -4.26 -7.46
N GLU A 30 4.18 -3.95 -8.32
CA GLU A 30 5.58 -3.98 -7.93
C GLU A 30 5.83 -2.94 -6.85
N ALA A 31 6.57 -3.33 -5.81
CA ALA A 31 6.88 -2.42 -4.73
C ALA A 31 7.88 -1.36 -5.17
N ILE A 32 7.81 -0.21 -4.52
CA ILE A 32 8.72 0.90 -4.78
C ILE A 32 9.92 0.77 -3.84
N LEU A 33 11.12 0.70 -4.40
CA LEU A 33 12.34 0.70 -3.60
C LEU A 33 12.63 2.11 -3.10
N ARG A 34 12.95 2.22 -1.83
CA ARG A 34 13.24 3.51 -1.23
C ARG A 34 14.74 3.76 -1.18
N LYS A 35 15.18 4.77 -1.91
CA LYS A 35 16.55 5.27 -1.79
C LYS A 35 16.58 6.43 -0.83
N ASN A 36 15.57 7.27 -0.87
CA ASN A 36 15.36 8.33 0.09
C ASN A 36 13.89 8.69 0.08
N ARG A 37 13.50 9.51 1.05
CA ARG A 37 12.11 9.84 1.28
C ARG A 37 11.48 10.58 0.11
N ASN A 38 12.18 11.56 -0.42
CA ASN A 38 11.64 12.38 -1.49
C ASN A 38 11.51 11.60 -2.79
N GLN A 39 12.48 10.76 -3.09
CA GLN A 39 12.41 9.90 -4.27
C GLN A 39 11.21 8.96 -4.17
N ALA A 40 11.02 8.34 -3.00
CA ALA A 40 9.92 7.40 -2.82
C ALA A 40 8.58 8.11 -2.97
N ALA A 41 8.46 9.31 -2.40
CA ALA A 41 7.22 10.07 -2.51
C ALA A 41 6.90 10.42 -3.96
N ARG A 42 7.90 10.79 -4.75
CA ARG A 42 7.69 11.08 -6.16
C ARG A 42 7.22 9.85 -6.92
N GLU A 43 7.78 8.69 -6.61
CA GLU A 43 7.37 7.47 -7.29
C GLU A 43 5.97 7.04 -6.91
N VAL A 44 5.57 7.26 -5.66
CA VAL A 44 4.18 7.02 -5.27
C VAL A 44 3.25 7.96 -6.04
N ASP A 45 3.60 9.23 -6.12
CA ASP A 45 2.78 10.19 -6.87
C ASP A 45 2.62 9.76 -8.33
N THR A 46 3.72 9.32 -8.96
CA THR A 46 3.68 8.84 -10.34
C THR A 46 2.78 7.62 -10.46
N PHE A 47 2.89 6.69 -9.53
CA PHE A 47 2.06 5.49 -9.50
C PHE A 47 0.58 5.86 -9.43
N LEU A 48 0.23 6.80 -8.54
CA LEU A 48 -1.17 7.20 -8.38
C LEU A 48 -1.69 7.90 -9.64
N GLN A 49 -0.85 8.69 -10.29
CA GLN A 49 -1.24 9.37 -11.52
C GLN A 49 -1.42 8.40 -12.68
N GLU A 50 -0.51 7.45 -12.80
CA GLU A 50 -0.57 6.48 -13.90
C GLU A 50 -1.83 5.61 -13.83
N TRP A 51 -2.25 5.26 -12.63
CA TRP A 51 -3.45 4.45 -12.45
C TRP A 51 -4.70 5.29 -12.30
N GLU A 52 -4.56 6.61 -12.30
CA GLU A 52 -5.69 7.55 -12.14
C GLU A 52 -6.51 7.24 -10.91
N ILE A 53 -5.82 7.11 -9.79
CA ILE A 53 -6.43 6.69 -8.54
C ILE A 53 -7.27 7.79 -7.92
N ASP A 54 -8.46 7.44 -7.47
CA ASP A 54 -9.37 8.38 -6.80
C ASP A 54 -9.19 8.38 -5.29
N ILE A 55 -8.95 7.20 -4.70
CA ILE A 55 -8.84 7.06 -3.25
C ILE A 55 -7.58 6.26 -2.93
N LEU A 56 -6.72 6.83 -2.09
CA LEU A 56 -5.51 6.17 -1.61
C LEU A 56 -5.74 5.70 -0.19
N VAL A 57 -5.56 4.40 0.03
CA VAL A 57 -5.66 3.79 1.35
C VAL A 57 -4.24 3.55 1.85
N VAL A 58 -3.91 4.15 2.98
CA VAL A 58 -2.57 4.05 3.56
C VAL A 58 -2.63 3.12 4.76
N GLY A 59 -1.79 2.08 4.75
CA GLY A 59 -1.70 1.21 5.90
C GLY A 59 -1.14 1.97 7.09
N TYR A 60 -1.86 1.94 8.21
CA TYR A 60 -1.43 2.66 9.39
C TYR A 60 -0.96 1.68 10.46
N PRO A 61 0.28 1.83 10.94
CA PRO A 61 0.87 0.86 11.87
C PRO A 61 0.47 1.16 13.32
N GLU A 62 -0.77 0.84 13.66
CA GLU A 62 -1.33 1.17 14.97
C GLU A 62 -0.50 0.67 16.14
N SER A 63 0.14 -0.47 15.98
CA SER A 63 0.88 -1.08 17.07
C SER A 63 2.36 -0.71 17.10
N SER A 64 2.81 0.16 16.20
CA SER A 64 4.22 0.54 16.14
C SER A 64 4.40 2.02 16.39
N GLU A 65 4.86 2.38 17.58
CA GLU A 65 5.09 3.78 17.91
C GLU A 65 6.20 4.41 17.07
N ASP A 66 7.13 3.59 16.59
CA ASP A 66 8.20 4.08 15.74
C ASP A 66 7.73 4.41 14.34
N MET A 67 6.84 3.59 13.80
CA MET A 67 6.43 3.74 12.40
C MET A 67 5.32 4.76 12.22
N LYS A 68 4.49 4.98 13.24
CA LYS A 68 3.39 5.93 13.09
C LYS A 68 3.84 7.30 12.59
N PRO A 69 4.81 7.97 13.26
CA PRO A 69 5.23 9.28 12.77
C PRO A 69 5.91 9.22 11.41
N ARG A 70 6.56 8.11 11.09
CA ARG A 70 7.19 7.97 9.78
C ARG A 70 6.16 7.92 8.67
N VAL A 71 5.08 7.18 8.89
CA VAL A 71 3.99 7.10 7.91
C VAL A 71 3.32 8.47 7.78
N GLU A 72 3.00 9.11 8.89
CA GLU A 72 2.35 10.41 8.88
C GLU A 72 3.21 11.46 8.17
N HIS A 73 4.51 11.42 8.40
CA HIS A 73 5.41 12.36 7.74
C HIS A 73 5.50 12.06 6.24
N PHE A 74 5.57 10.79 5.88
CA PHE A 74 5.71 10.43 4.47
C PHE A 74 4.51 10.90 3.65
N VAL A 75 3.29 10.68 4.15
CA VAL A 75 2.10 11.03 3.37
C VAL A 75 1.99 12.53 3.15
N LYS A 76 2.58 13.33 4.02
CA LYS A 76 2.59 14.78 3.83
C LYS A 76 3.45 15.21 2.65
N LEU A 77 4.35 14.35 2.19
CA LEU A 77 5.19 14.65 1.04
C LEU A 77 4.50 14.37 -0.29
N LEU A 78 3.37 13.69 -0.26
CA LEU A 78 2.66 13.33 -1.48
C LEU A 78 1.88 14.53 -2.03
N ASN A 79 1.80 14.58 -3.35
CA ASN A 79 1.02 15.62 -4.05
C ASN A 79 -0.28 15.07 -4.61
N PHE A 80 -0.83 14.08 -3.94
CA PHE A 80 -2.06 13.42 -4.39
C PHE A 80 -3.27 14.29 -4.10
N ASP A 81 -4.10 14.51 -5.12
CA ASP A 81 -5.27 15.37 -5.03
C ASP A 81 -6.54 14.63 -4.62
N GLY A 82 -6.52 13.31 -4.63
CA GLY A 82 -7.69 12.53 -4.29
C GLY A 82 -7.87 12.39 -2.80
N GLU A 83 -8.80 11.53 -2.43
CA GLU A 83 -9.07 11.25 -1.02
C GLU A 83 -8.01 10.30 -0.46
N MET A 84 -7.55 10.56 0.76
CA MET A 84 -6.58 9.71 1.43
C MET A 84 -7.16 9.25 2.75
N VAL A 85 -7.12 7.93 3.00
CA VAL A 85 -7.65 7.37 4.24
C VAL A 85 -6.61 6.44 4.84
N PHE A 86 -6.66 6.27 6.16
CA PHE A 86 -5.79 5.32 6.85
C PHE A 86 -6.58 4.06 7.19
N GLN A 87 -5.94 2.93 7.03
CA GLN A 87 -6.49 1.63 7.38
C GLN A 87 -5.50 0.91 8.27
N ASN A 88 -5.94 0.41 9.40
CA ASN A 88 -5.08 -0.33 10.32
C ASN A 88 -4.43 -1.50 9.58
N GLU A 89 -3.11 -1.60 9.66
CA GLU A 89 -2.36 -2.63 8.96
C GLU A 89 -1.91 -3.76 9.88
N ASN A 90 -2.35 -3.79 11.12
CA ASN A 90 -1.95 -4.84 12.06
C ASN A 90 -2.10 -6.22 11.43
N MET A 91 -1.05 -7.03 11.54
CA MET A 91 -1.02 -8.39 11.05
C MET A 91 -0.95 -8.56 9.54
N SER A 92 -1.03 -7.47 8.77
CA SER A 92 -1.02 -7.59 7.31
C SER A 92 0.25 -8.27 6.78
N SER A 93 1.41 -7.89 7.32
CA SER A 93 2.67 -8.49 6.88
C SER A 93 2.75 -9.97 7.26
N VAL A 94 2.22 -10.33 8.42
CA VAL A 94 2.19 -11.73 8.84
C VAL A 94 1.26 -12.51 7.91
N GLU A 95 0.09 -11.97 7.62
CA GLU A 95 -0.85 -12.62 6.72
C GLU A 95 -0.25 -12.78 5.32
N ALA A 96 0.46 -11.78 4.85
CA ALA A 96 1.11 -11.85 3.55
C ALA A 96 2.14 -12.97 3.50
N LYS A 97 2.94 -13.10 4.55
CA LYS A 97 3.93 -14.17 4.62
C LYS A 97 3.26 -15.54 4.62
N GLU A 98 2.20 -15.68 5.37
CA GLU A 98 1.50 -16.96 5.42
C GLU A 98 0.90 -17.32 4.07
N LEU A 99 0.29 -16.36 3.40
CA LEU A 99 -0.32 -16.61 2.11
C LEU A 99 0.68 -16.97 1.03
N THR A 100 1.91 -16.48 1.13
CA THR A 100 2.90 -16.69 0.08
C THR A 100 3.92 -17.75 0.41
N MET A 101 3.85 -18.34 1.58
CA MET A 101 4.91 -19.22 2.11
C MET A 101 5.03 -20.49 1.33
N GLY A 102 4.71 -20.98 0.52
CA GLY A 102 4.95 -22.14 -0.29
C GLY A 102 4.97 -21.85 -1.76
N GLU A 103 4.53 -20.66 -2.12
CA GLU A 103 4.34 -20.34 -3.51
C GLU A 103 5.44 -19.49 -4.11
N ILE A 104 5.90 -18.52 -3.35
CA ILE A 104 6.89 -17.59 -3.88
C ILE A 104 8.11 -17.47 -2.98
N LYS A 105 8.38 -18.51 -2.25
CA LYS A 105 9.51 -18.51 -1.32
C LYS A 105 10.84 -18.26 -2.00
N HIS A 106 10.92 -18.51 -3.28
CA HIS A 106 12.17 -18.33 -4.03
C HIS A 106 12.25 -17.00 -4.74
N LYS A 107 11.20 -16.22 -4.72
CA LYS A 107 11.19 -14.97 -5.44
C LYS A 107 11.25 -13.79 -4.49
N ARG A 108 12.30 -13.02 -4.65
CA ARG A 108 12.49 -11.82 -3.85
C ARG A 108 12.16 -10.59 -4.68
N ASP A 109 11.02 -10.59 -5.31
CA ASP A 109 10.54 -9.38 -5.95
C ASP A 109 9.67 -8.65 -4.93
N GLY A 110 9.37 -7.43 -5.14
CA GLY A 110 8.64 -6.62 -4.19
C GLY A 110 7.18 -7.00 -4.00
N ARG A 111 6.73 -8.10 -4.61
CA ARG A 111 5.31 -8.47 -4.52
C ARG A 111 4.90 -8.96 -3.15
N ILE A 112 5.85 -9.48 -2.36
CA ILE A 112 5.54 -9.87 -0.99
C ILE A 112 5.10 -8.64 -0.19
N ASP A 113 5.81 -7.52 -0.35
CA ASP A 113 5.42 -6.28 0.32
C ASP A 113 4.08 -5.79 -0.21
N SER A 114 3.82 -6.00 -1.49
CA SER A 114 2.59 -5.56 -2.12
C SER A 114 1.41 -6.46 -1.76
N ILE A 115 1.65 -7.69 -1.33
CA ILE A 115 0.58 -8.53 -0.82
C ILE A 115 0.05 -7.96 0.49
N ALA A 116 0.92 -7.40 1.33
CA ALA A 116 0.46 -6.69 2.52
C ALA A 116 -0.42 -5.51 2.13
N ALA A 117 -0.01 -4.75 1.10
CA ALA A 117 -0.83 -3.65 0.60
C ALA A 117 -2.17 -4.14 0.06
N LYS A 118 -2.17 -5.30 -0.60
CA LYS A 118 -3.40 -5.91 -1.09
C LYS A 118 -4.34 -6.21 0.06
N ILE A 119 -3.82 -6.80 1.13
CA ILE A 119 -4.65 -7.14 2.29
C ILE A 119 -5.23 -5.88 2.92
N ILE A 120 -4.43 -4.83 3.03
CA ILE A 120 -4.88 -3.55 3.55
C ILE A 120 -6.05 -3.02 2.73
N LEU A 121 -5.94 -3.07 1.41
CA LEU A 121 -6.98 -2.56 0.54
C LEU A 121 -8.23 -3.42 0.61
N GLU A 122 -8.07 -4.73 0.65
CA GLU A 122 -9.21 -5.64 0.78
C GLU A 122 -9.96 -5.38 2.08
N ARG A 123 -9.26 -5.15 3.17
CA ARG A 123 -9.90 -4.84 4.44
C ARG A 123 -10.70 -3.55 4.35
N TYR A 124 -10.12 -2.54 3.70
CA TYR A 124 -10.82 -1.28 3.56
C TYR A 124 -12.09 -1.44 2.72
N LEU A 125 -11.99 -2.15 1.60
CA LEU A 125 -13.13 -2.33 0.73
C LEU A 125 -14.23 -3.16 1.39
N ASN A 126 -13.86 -4.16 2.17
CA ASN A 126 -14.84 -5.01 2.84
C ASN A 126 -15.60 -4.29 3.93
N ARG A 127 -14.99 -3.31 4.58
CA ARG A 127 -15.67 -2.61 5.67
C ARG A 127 -16.63 -1.54 5.20
N LYS A 128 -16.72 -1.32 3.91
CA LYS A 128 -17.61 -0.30 3.35
C LYS A 128 -19.04 -0.76 3.18
N ASP A 129 -19.33 -1.96 3.49
CA ASP A 129 -20.69 -2.50 3.33
C ASP A 129 -21.72 -1.84 4.24
#